data_a54c7b9297e5f79f6787e97d8659e629
#
_entry.id   a54c7b9297e5f79f6787e97d8659e629
#
_cell.length_a   1.000
_cell.length_b   1.000
_cell.length_c   1.000
_cell.angle_alpha   90.00
_cell.angle_beta   90.00
_cell.angle_gamma   90.00
#
_symmetry.space_group_name_H-M   'P 1'
#
loop_
_entity.id
_entity.type
_entity.pdbx_description
1 polymer ?
#
loop_
_entity_poly.entity_id
_entity_poly.type
_entity_poly.pdbx_seq_one_letter_code
_entity_poly.pdbx_strand_id
1 'polypeptide(L)'
;HGFNAHVGADADTALVEEVSVTSANINDGRAGPEALPDDPGEVFADSAYRGNHFRDAVLAKGGVPRIVATGMWGRDEAETLRKLHEWNQPIHRVRGRIEKIFGSWKRCYDLRRMQWRGLTKAAAQVHLTAIAYNLKRTMNILAAQV
;
A
#
# COMPACT_ATOMS: atom_id res chain seq x y z
N HIS A 1 -10.38 19.55 -5.37
CA HIS A 1 -9.71 19.20 -4.11
C HIS A 1 -10.01 17.74 -3.81
N GLY A 2 -8.97 16.91 -3.69
CA GLY A 2 -9.06 15.49 -3.40
C GLY A 2 -8.10 15.11 -2.26
N PHE A 3 -8.23 13.86 -1.79
CA PHE A 3 -7.36 13.28 -0.78
C PHE A 3 -6.79 11.96 -1.31
N ASN A 4 -5.56 11.64 -0.92
CA ASN A 4 -4.93 10.34 -1.14
C ASN A 4 -4.90 9.58 0.18
N ALA A 5 -5.26 8.30 0.15
CA ALA A 5 -5.06 7.39 1.27
C ALA A 5 -3.88 6.46 0.96
N HIS A 6 -2.90 6.47 1.85
CA HIS A 6 -1.76 5.56 1.83
C HIS A 6 -2.02 4.48 2.87
N VAL A 7 -1.87 3.23 2.49
CA VAL A 7 -2.27 2.08 3.31
C VAL A 7 -1.14 1.07 3.34
N GLY A 8 -0.65 0.78 4.54
CA GLY A 8 0.16 -0.38 4.85
C GLY A 8 -0.74 -1.55 5.24
N ALA A 9 -0.54 -2.71 4.64
CA ALA A 9 -1.29 -3.91 4.95
C ALA A 9 -0.38 -5.14 4.93
N ASP A 10 -0.65 -6.05 5.85
CA ASP A 10 0.03 -7.33 5.92
C ASP A 10 -0.16 -8.15 4.64
N ALA A 11 0.94 -8.66 4.11
CA ALA A 11 0.96 -9.35 2.82
C ALA A 11 0.24 -10.71 2.85
N ASP A 12 0.11 -11.36 3.99
CA ASP A 12 -0.49 -12.68 4.12
C ASP A 12 -1.96 -12.62 4.52
N THR A 13 -2.28 -11.84 5.51
CA THR A 13 -3.64 -11.72 6.05
C THR A 13 -4.47 -10.68 5.32
N ALA A 14 -3.84 -9.71 4.63
CA ALA A 14 -4.46 -8.51 4.08
C ALA A 14 -5.17 -7.65 5.15
N LEU A 15 -4.71 -7.71 6.40
CA LEU A 15 -5.12 -6.77 7.43
C LEU A 15 -4.41 -5.44 7.23
N VAL A 16 -5.13 -4.35 7.41
CA VAL A 16 -4.58 -3.00 7.35
C VAL A 16 -3.88 -2.69 8.67
N GLU A 17 -2.61 -2.33 8.61
CA GLU A 17 -1.78 -2.03 9.77
C GLU A 17 -1.65 -0.55 10.00
N GLU A 18 -1.37 0.21 8.92
CA GLU A 18 -1.19 1.64 8.98
C GLU A 18 -1.98 2.36 7.88
N VAL A 19 -2.46 3.55 8.21
CA VAL A 19 -3.18 4.44 7.29
C VAL A 19 -2.71 5.86 7.46
N SER A 20 -2.31 6.49 6.37
CA SER A 20 -2.07 7.93 6.29
C SER A 20 -2.96 8.56 5.21
N VAL A 21 -3.50 9.73 5.48
CA VAL A 21 -4.34 10.47 4.53
C VAL A 21 -3.75 11.84 4.29
N THR A 22 -3.49 12.15 3.04
CA THR A 22 -2.90 13.42 2.62
C THR A 22 -3.77 14.15 1.62
N SER A 23 -3.50 15.43 1.41
CA SER A 23 -4.07 16.16 0.29
C SER A 23 -3.54 15.59 -1.03
N ALA A 24 -4.36 15.56 -2.07
CA ALA A 24 -4.03 14.93 -3.35
C ALA A 24 -2.83 15.53 -4.09
N ASN A 25 -2.36 16.71 -3.68
CA ASN A 25 -1.16 17.35 -4.22
C ASN A 25 0.16 16.88 -3.58
N ILE A 26 0.10 16.02 -2.55
CA ILE A 26 1.29 15.44 -1.92
C ILE A 26 1.71 14.20 -2.72
N ASN A 27 2.99 14.13 -3.05
CA ASN A 27 3.57 13.00 -3.77
C ASN A 27 3.58 11.73 -2.90
N ASP A 28 3.20 10.59 -3.47
CA ASP A 28 3.07 9.31 -2.77
C ASP A 28 4.39 8.86 -2.13
N GLY A 29 5.51 9.03 -2.82
CA GLY A 29 6.83 8.69 -2.28
C GLY A 29 7.22 9.52 -1.05
N ARG A 30 6.67 10.74 -0.91
CA ARG A 30 6.89 11.60 0.25
C ARG A 30 5.97 11.24 1.43
N ALA A 31 4.73 10.87 1.13
CA ALA A 31 3.73 10.52 2.15
C ALA A 31 3.80 9.05 2.59
N GLY A 32 4.33 8.17 1.73
CA GLY A 32 4.40 6.73 1.97
C GLY A 32 5.03 6.29 3.29
N PRO A 33 6.11 6.94 3.79
CA PRO A 33 6.71 6.59 5.07
C PRO A 33 5.75 6.63 6.27
N GLU A 34 4.71 7.46 6.23
CA GLU A 34 3.70 7.56 7.27
C GLU A 34 2.76 6.35 7.33
N ALA A 35 2.70 5.55 6.26
CA ALA A 35 1.91 4.32 6.18
C ALA A 35 2.75 3.05 6.41
N LEU A 36 4.01 3.18 6.87
CA LEU A 36 4.87 2.06 7.21
C LEU A 36 4.68 1.67 8.67
N PRO A 37 4.40 0.38 8.99
CA PRO A 37 4.43 -0.11 10.36
C PRO A 37 5.86 -0.04 10.96
N ASP A 38 5.98 -0.26 12.25
CA ASP A 38 7.26 -0.12 12.96
C ASP A 38 8.26 -1.24 12.62
N ASP A 39 7.77 -2.43 12.29
CA ASP A 39 8.56 -3.57 11.81
C ASP A 39 7.98 -4.08 10.48
N PRO A 40 8.31 -3.43 9.36
CA PRO A 40 7.61 -3.66 8.11
C PRO A 40 8.01 -4.93 7.36
N GLY A 41 9.11 -5.59 7.70
CA GLY A 41 9.62 -6.73 6.94
C GLY A 41 9.92 -6.39 5.48
N GLU A 42 9.47 -7.20 4.52
CA GLU A 42 9.53 -6.87 3.09
C GLU A 42 8.38 -5.92 2.71
N VAL A 43 8.73 -4.75 2.18
CA VAL A 43 7.77 -3.71 1.78
C VAL A 43 7.59 -3.69 0.27
N PHE A 44 6.43 -4.12 -0.19
CA PHE A 44 6.07 -4.16 -1.60
C PHE A 44 5.32 -2.89 -2.01
N ALA A 45 5.92 -2.08 -2.87
CA ALA A 45 5.36 -0.78 -3.25
C ALA A 45 5.37 -0.54 -4.77
N ASP A 46 4.52 0.40 -5.21
CA ASP A 46 4.45 0.83 -6.60
C ASP A 46 5.65 1.69 -7.00
N SER A 47 5.83 1.87 -8.29
CA SER A 47 6.81 2.79 -8.86
C SER A 47 6.60 4.25 -8.44
N ALA A 48 5.41 4.64 -8.00
CA ALA A 48 5.15 5.96 -7.41
C ALA A 48 5.93 6.21 -6.12
N TYR A 49 6.29 5.13 -5.39
CA TYR A 49 7.12 5.18 -4.18
C TYR A 49 8.62 5.05 -4.45
N ARG A 50 9.04 5.03 -5.70
CA ARG A 50 10.46 5.02 -6.05
C ARG A 50 11.13 6.32 -5.60
N GLY A 51 12.37 6.20 -5.15
CA GLY A 51 13.17 7.32 -4.69
C GLY A 51 13.78 7.03 -3.32
N ASN A 52 14.80 7.82 -2.98
CA ASN A 52 15.58 7.55 -1.77
C ASN A 52 14.76 7.75 -0.49
N HIS A 53 13.87 8.74 -0.46
CA HIS A 53 13.12 9.09 0.73
C HIS A 53 12.30 7.90 1.30
N PHE A 54 11.49 7.24 0.45
CA PHE A 54 10.70 6.09 0.88
C PHE A 54 11.59 4.87 1.16
N ARG A 55 12.55 4.59 0.28
CA ARG A 55 13.51 3.51 0.46
C ARG A 55 14.27 3.63 1.79
N ASP A 56 14.80 4.82 2.10
CA ASP A 56 15.58 5.07 3.30
C ASP A 56 14.70 4.96 4.55
N ALA A 57 13.43 5.37 4.47
CA ALA A 57 12.47 5.20 5.56
C ALA A 57 12.18 3.70 5.84
N VAL A 58 12.04 2.86 4.80
CA VAL A 58 11.87 1.41 4.96
C VAL A 58 13.11 0.80 5.62
N LEU A 59 14.31 1.15 5.14
CA LEU A 59 15.57 0.65 5.69
C LEU A 59 15.78 1.10 7.14
N ALA A 60 15.42 2.34 7.48
CA ALA A 60 15.53 2.87 8.84
C ALA A 60 14.63 2.12 9.84
N LYS A 61 13.52 1.53 9.39
CA LYS A 61 12.64 0.66 10.17
C LYS A 61 13.05 -0.83 10.10
N GLY A 62 14.23 -1.15 9.56
CA GLY A 62 14.73 -2.52 9.44
C GLY A 62 14.09 -3.34 8.32
N GLY A 63 13.27 -2.73 7.48
CA GLY A 63 12.58 -3.41 6.39
C GLY A 63 13.41 -3.54 5.12
N VAL A 64 12.91 -4.32 4.17
CA VAL A 64 13.52 -4.54 2.85
C VAL A 64 12.60 -3.97 1.76
N PRO A 65 12.99 -2.90 1.05
CA PRO A 65 12.15 -2.30 0.03
C PRO A 65 12.10 -3.15 -1.25
N ARG A 66 10.91 -3.51 -1.69
CA ARG A 66 10.57 -4.18 -2.94
C ARG A 66 9.68 -3.28 -3.78
N ILE A 67 10.29 -2.31 -4.45
CA ILE A 67 9.58 -1.30 -5.22
C ILE A 67 9.58 -1.69 -6.70
N VAL A 68 8.44 -1.53 -7.39
CA VAL A 68 8.32 -1.77 -8.82
C VAL A 68 9.36 -0.96 -9.58
N ALA A 69 10.23 -1.64 -10.31
CA ALA A 69 11.22 -1.02 -11.17
C ALA A 69 10.61 -0.66 -12.52
N THR A 70 11.01 0.51 -13.06
CA THR A 70 10.62 0.97 -14.39
C THR A 70 11.69 0.73 -15.46
N GLY A 71 12.88 0.32 -15.04
CA GLY A 71 14.00 -0.05 -15.90
C GLY A 71 15.10 -0.74 -15.08
N MET A 72 15.89 -1.54 -15.77
CA MET A 72 17.06 -2.23 -15.21
C MET A 72 18.21 -2.21 -16.21
N TRP A 73 19.43 -2.44 -15.73
CA TRP A 73 20.59 -2.59 -16.56
C TRP A 73 20.76 -4.05 -17.02
N GLY A 74 20.95 -4.25 -18.33
CA GLY A 74 21.24 -5.53 -18.94
C GLY A 74 22.25 -5.36 -20.09
N ARG A 75 22.83 -6.46 -20.58
CA ARG A 75 23.75 -6.46 -21.71
C ARG A 75 23.04 -6.14 -23.03
N ASP A 76 21.78 -6.54 -23.11
CA ASP A 76 20.91 -6.30 -24.24
C ASP A 76 19.46 -6.09 -23.77
N GLU A 77 18.55 -5.82 -24.70
CA GLU A 77 17.14 -5.58 -24.41
C GLU A 77 16.44 -6.80 -23.81
N ALA A 78 16.74 -8.00 -24.32
CA ALA A 78 16.12 -9.24 -23.86
C ALA A 78 16.51 -9.55 -22.41
N GLU A 79 17.80 -9.39 -22.05
CA GLU A 79 18.26 -9.56 -20.67
C GLU A 79 17.65 -8.51 -19.74
N THR A 80 17.55 -7.28 -20.19
CA THR A 80 16.94 -6.17 -19.44
C THR A 80 15.48 -6.46 -19.12
N LEU A 81 14.69 -6.87 -20.11
CA LEU A 81 13.28 -7.21 -19.95
C LEU A 81 13.08 -8.42 -19.04
N ARG A 82 13.91 -9.45 -19.17
CA ARG A 82 13.86 -10.62 -18.31
C ARG A 82 14.11 -10.25 -16.85
N LYS A 83 15.19 -9.51 -16.54
CA LYS A 83 15.50 -9.04 -15.19
C LYS A 83 14.38 -8.17 -14.61
N LEU A 84 13.84 -7.28 -15.42
CA LEU A 84 12.74 -6.40 -15.01
C LEU A 84 11.47 -7.21 -14.67
N HIS A 85 11.15 -8.21 -15.49
CA HIS A 85 10.02 -9.10 -15.24
C HIS A 85 10.22 -9.94 -13.97
N GLU A 86 11.37 -10.57 -13.82
CA GLU A 86 11.72 -11.38 -12.64
C GLU A 86 11.65 -10.57 -11.33
N TRP A 87 12.09 -9.31 -11.37
CA TRP A 87 11.99 -8.42 -10.22
C TRP A 87 10.55 -8.01 -9.91
N ASN A 88 9.80 -7.60 -10.92
CA ASN A 88 8.48 -7.01 -10.74
C ASN A 88 7.38 -8.04 -10.49
N GLN A 89 7.50 -9.26 -11.02
CA GLN A 89 6.45 -10.29 -10.93
C GLN A 89 6.01 -10.60 -9.49
N PRO A 90 6.90 -10.88 -8.52
CA PRO A 90 6.48 -11.13 -7.15
C PRO A 90 5.86 -9.89 -6.50
N ILE A 91 6.36 -8.69 -6.84
CA ILE A 91 5.83 -7.43 -6.31
C ILE A 91 4.38 -7.23 -6.78
N HIS A 92 4.09 -7.42 -8.06
CA HIS A 92 2.73 -7.30 -8.60
C HIS A 92 1.77 -8.31 -7.98
N ARG A 93 2.23 -9.53 -7.69
CA ARG A 93 1.41 -10.55 -7.04
C ARG A 93 0.94 -10.10 -5.65
N VAL A 94 1.85 -9.55 -4.84
CA VAL A 94 1.53 -9.06 -3.49
C VAL A 94 0.66 -7.80 -3.58
N ARG A 95 1.01 -6.85 -4.45
CA ARG A 95 0.24 -5.61 -4.65
C ARG A 95 -1.21 -5.82 -5.03
N GLY A 96 -1.54 -6.88 -5.75
CA GLY A 96 -2.94 -7.23 -6.05
C GLY A 96 -3.84 -7.36 -4.81
N ARG A 97 -3.26 -7.56 -3.62
CA ARG A 97 -4.00 -7.58 -2.34
C ARG A 97 -4.44 -6.19 -1.92
N ILE A 98 -3.57 -5.19 -2.03
CA ILE A 98 -3.91 -3.77 -1.74
C ILE A 98 -5.04 -3.30 -2.66
N GLU A 99 -4.99 -3.64 -3.94
CA GLU A 99 -6.05 -3.29 -4.89
C GLU A 99 -7.40 -3.91 -4.48
N LYS A 100 -7.40 -5.13 -3.95
CA LYS A 100 -8.61 -5.78 -3.40
C LYS A 100 -9.12 -5.08 -2.14
N ILE A 101 -8.24 -4.59 -1.27
CA ILE A 101 -8.60 -3.80 -0.09
C ILE A 101 -9.35 -2.54 -0.53
N PHE A 102 -8.74 -1.72 -1.39
CA PHE A 102 -9.38 -0.52 -1.92
C PHE A 102 -10.68 -0.82 -2.70
N GLY A 103 -10.70 -1.91 -3.46
CA GLY A 103 -11.90 -2.39 -4.12
C GLY A 103 -13.04 -2.71 -3.15
N SER A 104 -12.73 -3.34 -2.03
CA SER A 104 -13.68 -3.63 -0.95
C SER A 104 -14.15 -2.36 -0.25
N TRP A 105 -13.24 -1.43 0.05
CA TRP A 105 -13.59 -0.15 0.66
C TRP A 105 -14.57 0.66 -0.20
N LYS A 106 -14.33 0.69 -1.51
CA LYS A 106 -15.20 1.39 -2.46
C LYS A 106 -16.56 0.73 -2.64
N ARG A 107 -16.65 -0.60 -2.59
CA ARG A 107 -17.89 -1.35 -2.84
C ARG A 107 -18.73 -1.55 -1.59
N CYS A 108 -18.08 -1.88 -0.47
CA CYS A 108 -18.77 -2.34 0.74
C CYS A 108 -18.87 -1.27 1.83
N TYR A 109 -18.00 -0.24 1.78
CA TYR A 109 -17.90 0.79 2.81
C TYR A 109 -18.09 2.21 2.27
N ASP A 110 -18.59 2.33 1.03
CA ASP A 110 -18.90 3.59 0.35
C ASP A 110 -17.76 4.61 0.31
N LEU A 111 -16.50 4.15 0.31
CA LEU A 111 -15.33 5.02 0.24
C LEU A 111 -15.06 5.56 -1.19
N ARG A 112 -16.08 5.57 -2.06
CA ARG A 112 -16.03 6.25 -3.38
C ARG A 112 -16.12 7.76 -3.26
N ARG A 113 -16.75 8.23 -2.19
CA ARG A 113 -16.95 9.66 -1.88
C ARG A 113 -16.56 9.96 -0.46
N MET A 114 -15.85 11.08 -0.25
CA MET A 114 -15.69 11.64 1.08
C MET A 114 -17.01 12.28 1.50
N GLN A 115 -17.59 11.76 2.59
CA GLN A 115 -18.86 12.26 3.14
C GLN A 115 -18.65 13.60 3.85
N TRP A 116 -17.45 13.83 4.35
CA TRP A 116 -17.10 15.01 5.15
C TRP A 116 -16.03 15.85 4.47
N ARG A 117 -16.04 17.16 4.72
CA ARG A 117 -15.06 18.10 4.18
C ARG A 117 -13.91 18.32 5.16
N GLY A 118 -12.74 18.51 4.62
CA GLY A 118 -11.49 18.76 5.36
C GLY A 118 -10.66 17.50 5.62
N LEU A 119 -9.35 17.67 5.72
CA LEU A 119 -8.39 16.57 5.83
C LEU A 119 -8.62 15.70 7.06
N THR A 120 -8.82 16.32 8.23
CA THR A 120 -9.06 15.60 9.50
C THR A 120 -10.29 14.70 9.42
N LYS A 121 -11.37 15.19 8.83
CA LYS A 121 -12.62 14.40 8.69
C LYS A 121 -12.49 13.33 7.61
N ALA A 122 -11.77 13.60 6.52
CA ALA A 122 -11.45 12.61 5.52
C ALA A 122 -10.59 11.49 6.12
N ALA A 123 -9.57 11.84 6.91
CA ALA A 123 -8.76 10.86 7.63
C ALA A 123 -9.62 10.00 8.58
N ALA A 124 -10.50 10.61 9.36
CA ALA A 124 -11.41 9.88 10.24
C ALA A 124 -12.29 8.87 9.47
N GLN A 125 -12.83 9.26 8.32
CA GLN A 125 -13.63 8.36 7.46
C GLN A 125 -12.79 7.16 6.97
N VAL A 126 -11.56 7.38 6.54
CA VAL A 126 -10.68 6.31 6.07
C VAL A 126 -10.27 5.38 7.22
N HIS A 127 -9.92 5.92 8.38
CA HIS A 127 -9.59 5.09 9.55
C HIS A 127 -10.77 4.24 10.03
N LEU A 128 -11.99 4.80 10.10
CA LEU A 128 -13.19 4.04 10.44
C LEU A 128 -13.46 2.93 9.42
N THR A 129 -13.24 3.20 8.15
CA THR A 129 -13.36 2.18 7.09
C THR A 129 -12.32 1.07 7.28
N ALA A 130 -11.08 1.40 7.60
CA ALA A 130 -10.02 0.41 7.87
C ALA A 130 -10.36 -0.46 9.08
N ILE A 131 -10.88 0.13 10.17
CA ILE A 131 -11.31 -0.61 11.37
C ILE A 131 -12.44 -1.59 11.00
N ALA A 132 -13.49 -1.13 10.34
CA ALA A 132 -14.62 -1.97 9.94
C ALA A 132 -14.19 -3.10 8.99
N TYR A 133 -13.30 -2.80 8.04
CA TYR A 133 -12.71 -3.79 7.14
C TYR A 133 -11.91 -4.84 7.92
N ASN A 134 -11.03 -4.42 8.84
CA ASN A 134 -10.21 -5.33 9.64
C ASN A 134 -11.05 -6.24 10.51
N LEU A 135 -12.09 -5.72 11.18
CA LEU A 135 -13.02 -6.54 11.95
C LEU A 135 -13.67 -7.63 11.08
N LYS A 136 -14.20 -7.26 9.92
CA LYS A 136 -14.80 -8.22 8.99
C LYS A 136 -13.78 -9.23 8.48
N ARG A 137 -12.56 -8.78 8.15
CA ARG A 137 -11.49 -9.64 7.66
C ARG A 137 -11.05 -10.64 8.72
N THR A 138 -10.84 -10.19 9.96
CA THR A 138 -10.48 -11.06 11.10
C THR A 138 -11.55 -12.13 11.34
N MET A 139 -12.83 -11.76 11.34
CA MET A 139 -13.92 -12.75 11.47
C MET A 139 -13.86 -13.82 10.37
N ASN A 140 -13.58 -13.42 9.13
CA ASN A 140 -13.46 -14.36 8.01
C ASN A 140 -12.24 -15.28 8.15
N ILE A 141 -11.11 -14.76 8.63
CA ILE A 141 -9.90 -15.56 8.87
C ILE A 141 -10.17 -16.60 9.96
N LEU A 142 -10.76 -16.20 11.09
CA LEU A 142 -11.08 -17.10 12.19
C LEU A 142 -12.09 -18.16 11.77
N ALA A 143 -13.11 -17.80 11.00
CA ALA A 143 -14.09 -18.75 10.48
C ALA A 143 -13.49 -19.79 9.52
N ALA A 144 -12.44 -19.44 8.80
CA ALA A 144 -11.75 -20.36 7.88
C ALA A 144 -10.80 -21.34 8.59
N GLN A 145 -10.49 -21.12 9.86
CA GLN A 145 -9.64 -21.99 10.69
C GLN A 145 -10.44 -23.06 11.46
N VAL A 146 -11.74 -22.96 11.45
CA VAL A 146 -12.70 -23.92 12.04
C VAL A 146 -13.16 -24.94 10.99
#